data_4c27974e7122d1ac4563f8aff5c2c017
#
_entry.id   4c27974e7122d1ac4563f8aff5c2c017
#
_cell.length_a   1.000
_cell.length_b   1.000
_cell.length_c   1.000
_cell.angle_alpha   90.00
_cell.angle_beta   90.00
_cell.angle_gamma   90.00
#
_symmetry.space_group_name_H-M   'P 1'
#
loop_
_entity.id
_entity.type
_entity.pdbx_description
1 polymer ?
#
loop_
_entity_poly.entity_id
_entity_poly.type
_entity_poly.pdbx_seq_one_letter_code
_entity_poly.pdbx_strand_id
1 'polypeptide(L)'
;MSVSVVYLVAALAGLALGGWVTVLSHYLPAYLRRAWRGRPARGCLPPRARRRAWPWIGWYLAARDGTGRRGAAWRAPWPELLLAVLFMACVWRFGAGWLAVCAMVYCLALLLMAWVDSRSCILPDILTLPMLWAGLLVNLDGALTPLPQAVLGAVFGYGLLWVFYHVFKRCTGREGMGYGDFKLTAALGAWLGVGVLAPLLLLAALAGVVAGVAARLRGGPDRPQPFAPFLAMAGVVALLWPPNWDGLF
;
A
#
# COMPACT_ATOMS: atom_id res chain seq x y z
N MET A 1 3.03 -18.93 -24.61
CA MET A 1 1.65 -18.72 -24.08
C MET A 1 1.02 -17.58 -24.86
N SER A 2 -0.25 -17.69 -25.23
CA SER A 2 -0.94 -16.55 -25.86
C SER A 2 -1.02 -15.38 -24.89
N VAL A 3 -0.91 -14.17 -25.41
CA VAL A 3 -0.96 -12.93 -24.60
C VAL A 3 -2.22 -12.90 -23.71
N SER A 4 -3.35 -13.36 -24.24
CA SER A 4 -4.63 -13.45 -23.52
C SER A 4 -4.55 -14.34 -22.26
N VAL A 5 -3.81 -15.45 -22.32
CA VAL A 5 -3.62 -16.37 -21.17
C VAL A 5 -2.84 -15.69 -20.06
N VAL A 6 -1.81 -14.90 -20.40
CA VAL A 6 -1.01 -14.18 -19.39
C VAL A 6 -1.86 -13.15 -18.63
N TYR A 7 -2.69 -12.37 -19.35
CA TYR A 7 -3.60 -11.43 -18.70
C TYR A 7 -4.66 -12.12 -17.83
N LEU A 8 -5.18 -13.26 -18.29
CA LEU A 8 -6.15 -14.05 -17.51
C LEU A 8 -5.52 -14.56 -16.21
N VAL A 9 -4.31 -15.12 -16.30
CA VAL A 9 -3.57 -15.60 -15.12
C VAL A 9 -3.28 -14.45 -14.14
N ALA A 10 -2.84 -13.29 -14.65
CA ALA A 10 -2.59 -12.12 -13.82
C ALA A 10 -3.88 -11.64 -13.13
N ALA A 11 -4.99 -11.57 -13.85
CA ALA A 11 -6.28 -11.18 -13.28
C ALA A 11 -6.75 -12.15 -12.19
N LEU A 12 -6.66 -13.46 -12.45
CA LEU A 12 -7.05 -14.49 -11.48
C LEU A 12 -6.15 -14.46 -10.24
N ALA A 13 -4.83 -14.27 -10.41
CA ALA A 13 -3.90 -14.10 -9.30
C ALA A 13 -4.23 -12.85 -8.47
N GLY A 14 -4.56 -11.73 -9.12
CA GLY A 14 -4.97 -10.51 -8.46
C GLY A 14 -6.25 -10.66 -7.65
N LEU A 15 -7.26 -11.32 -8.21
CA LEU A 15 -8.51 -11.65 -7.49
C LEU A 15 -8.23 -12.54 -6.27
N ALA A 16 -7.40 -13.56 -6.43
CA ALA A 16 -7.04 -14.48 -5.37
C ALA A 16 -6.32 -13.78 -4.21
N LEU A 17 -5.27 -13.02 -4.53
CA LEU A 17 -4.45 -12.32 -3.54
C LEU A 17 -5.16 -11.12 -2.92
N GLY A 18 -6.06 -10.46 -3.65
CA GLY A 18 -6.90 -9.37 -3.15
C GLY A 18 -7.78 -9.80 -1.97
N GLY A 19 -8.31 -11.03 -2.00
CA GLY A 19 -9.03 -11.59 -0.85
C GLY A 19 -8.15 -11.72 0.40
N TRP A 20 -6.87 -12.07 0.24
CA TRP A 20 -5.91 -12.10 1.34
C TRP A 20 -5.61 -10.70 1.89
N VAL A 21 -5.56 -9.67 1.05
CA VAL A 21 -5.41 -8.27 1.49
C VAL A 21 -6.53 -7.90 2.45
N THR A 22 -7.77 -8.24 2.11
CA THR A 22 -8.94 -7.98 2.97
C THR A 22 -8.82 -8.69 4.32
N VAL A 23 -8.44 -9.96 4.32
CA VAL A 23 -8.26 -10.76 5.53
C VAL A 23 -7.11 -10.22 6.39
N LEU A 24 -5.92 -10.05 5.81
CA LEU A 24 -4.72 -9.59 6.54
C LEU A 24 -4.91 -8.18 7.12
N SER A 25 -5.51 -7.27 6.38
CA SER A 25 -5.76 -5.90 6.87
C SER A 25 -6.68 -5.84 8.07
N HIS A 26 -7.51 -6.86 8.27
CA HIS A 26 -8.39 -6.94 9.44
C HIS A 26 -7.71 -7.56 10.66
N TYR A 27 -6.90 -8.59 10.43
CA TYR A 27 -6.28 -9.35 11.54
C TYR A 27 -4.93 -8.81 11.98
N LEU A 28 -4.12 -8.31 11.04
CA LEU A 28 -2.76 -7.84 11.32
C LEU A 28 -2.72 -6.72 12.37
N PRO A 29 -3.54 -5.65 12.30
CA PRO A 29 -3.54 -4.62 13.33
C PRO A 29 -3.96 -5.14 14.71
N ALA A 30 -4.94 -6.05 14.76
CA ALA A 30 -5.41 -6.63 16.02
C ALA A 30 -4.34 -7.54 16.64
N TYR A 31 -3.63 -8.31 15.83
CA TYR A 31 -2.51 -9.16 16.24
C TYR A 31 -1.37 -8.30 16.82
N LEU A 32 -0.92 -7.27 16.09
CA LEU A 32 0.17 -6.40 16.49
C LEU A 32 -0.15 -5.62 17.78
N ARG A 33 -1.35 -5.05 17.90
CA ARG A 33 -1.77 -4.36 19.13
C ARG A 33 -1.76 -5.27 20.36
N ARG A 34 -2.07 -6.57 20.20
CA ARG A 34 -1.99 -7.55 21.30
C ARG A 34 -0.55 -7.93 21.62
N ALA A 35 0.29 -8.14 20.60
CA ALA A 35 1.69 -8.43 20.77
C ALA A 35 2.42 -7.31 21.52
N TRP A 36 2.16 -6.05 21.17
CA TRP A 36 2.74 -4.88 21.85
C TRP A 36 2.28 -4.71 23.30
N ARG A 37 1.09 -5.25 23.65
CA ARG A 37 0.59 -5.25 25.04
C ARG A 37 1.05 -6.46 25.85
N GLY A 38 2.00 -7.25 25.36
CA GLY A 38 2.50 -8.46 26.03
C GLY A 38 1.46 -9.57 26.21
N ARG A 39 0.33 -9.52 25.52
CA ARG A 39 -0.73 -10.53 25.60
C ARG A 39 -0.49 -11.63 24.58
N PRO A 40 -0.65 -12.92 24.94
CA PRO A 40 -0.44 -14.00 24.00
C PRO A 40 -1.37 -13.85 22.78
N ALA A 41 -0.77 -13.88 21.60
CA ALA A 41 -1.49 -13.74 20.33
C ALA A 41 -2.37 -14.96 19.98
N ARG A 42 -2.29 -16.03 20.81
CA ARG A 42 -3.10 -17.25 20.65
C ARG A 42 -4.60 -16.89 20.72
N GLY A 43 -5.35 -17.19 19.65
CA GLY A 43 -6.79 -16.92 19.58
C GLY A 43 -7.20 -15.58 18.94
N CYS A 44 -6.29 -14.86 18.25
CA CYS A 44 -6.66 -13.67 17.47
C CYS A 44 -7.60 -13.98 16.30
N LEU A 45 -7.64 -15.22 15.85
CA LEU A 45 -8.62 -15.73 14.90
C LEU A 45 -9.79 -16.33 15.68
N PRO A 46 -10.97 -15.69 15.74
CA PRO A 46 -12.13 -16.36 16.29
C PRO A 46 -12.40 -17.64 15.48
N PRO A 47 -12.91 -18.71 16.10
CA PRO A 47 -13.15 -19.99 15.42
C PRO A 47 -13.98 -19.88 14.14
N ARG A 48 -14.88 -18.88 14.09
CA ARG A 48 -15.68 -18.54 12.91
C ARG A 48 -14.88 -17.87 11.79
N ALA A 49 -13.79 -17.18 12.10
CA ALA A 49 -12.90 -16.56 11.11
C ALA A 49 -12.00 -17.57 10.41
N ARG A 50 -11.68 -18.70 11.07
CA ARG A 50 -10.92 -19.80 10.45
C ARG A 50 -11.66 -20.45 9.28
N ARG A 51 -13.00 -20.49 9.33
CA ARG A 51 -13.85 -20.91 8.19
C ARG A 51 -14.02 -19.81 7.13
N ARG A 52 -13.81 -18.53 7.49
CA ARG A 52 -13.90 -17.36 6.59
C ARG A 52 -12.56 -16.97 5.96
N ALA A 53 -11.49 -17.67 6.31
CA ALA A 53 -10.13 -17.39 5.82
C ALA A 53 -9.89 -17.89 4.37
N TRP A 54 -10.88 -18.48 3.73
CA TRP A 54 -10.82 -18.79 2.31
C TRP A 54 -11.31 -17.58 1.50
N PRO A 55 -10.44 -16.89 0.77
CA PRO A 55 -10.76 -15.62 0.11
C PRO A 55 -11.94 -15.72 -0.87
N TRP A 56 -12.15 -16.84 -1.48
CA TRP A 56 -13.24 -17.10 -2.43
C TRP A 56 -14.61 -17.35 -1.80
N ILE A 57 -14.65 -17.89 -0.58
CA ILE A 57 -15.86 -18.29 0.11
C ILE A 57 -16.27 -17.23 1.15
N GLY A 58 -15.32 -16.43 1.63
CA GLY A 58 -15.55 -15.39 2.63
C GLY A 58 -16.59 -14.36 2.18
N TRP A 59 -16.57 -13.96 0.92
CA TRP A 59 -17.55 -13.07 0.31
C TRP A 59 -18.93 -13.73 0.21
N TYR A 60 -18.99 -14.95 -0.30
CA TYR A 60 -20.24 -15.69 -0.49
C TYR A 60 -20.91 -16.04 0.85
N LEU A 61 -20.14 -16.50 1.84
CA LEU A 61 -20.65 -16.83 3.16
C LEU A 61 -21.04 -15.58 3.98
N ALA A 62 -20.35 -14.46 3.81
CA ALA A 62 -20.71 -13.20 4.44
C ALA A 62 -22.02 -12.61 3.85
N ALA A 63 -22.31 -12.86 2.58
CA ALA A 63 -23.57 -12.48 1.95
C ALA A 63 -24.76 -13.32 2.48
N ARG A 64 -24.50 -14.59 2.89
CA ARG A 64 -25.55 -15.53 3.35
C ARG A 64 -25.93 -15.39 4.83
N ASP A 65 -25.03 -14.88 5.67
CA ASP A 65 -25.24 -14.85 7.13
C ASP A 65 -26.21 -13.75 7.64
N GLY A 66 -26.93 -13.04 6.79
CA GLY A 66 -28.06 -12.16 7.16
C GLY A 66 -27.79 -11.06 8.20
N THR A 67 -26.61 -11.01 8.82
CA THR A 67 -26.25 -10.04 9.87
C THR A 67 -25.95 -8.65 9.30
N GLY A 68 -26.81 -8.22 8.38
CA GLY A 68 -26.62 -7.06 7.58
C GLY A 68 -27.05 -5.77 8.22
N ARG A 69 -26.25 -5.05 8.96
CA ARG A 69 -26.44 -3.59 9.03
C ARG A 69 -25.19 -2.74 9.32
N ARG A 70 -24.07 -3.31 9.77
CA ARG A 70 -22.84 -2.52 10.03
C ARG A 70 -21.58 -3.00 9.28
N GLY A 71 -21.72 -3.88 8.29
CA GLY A 71 -20.61 -4.52 7.60
C GLY A 71 -20.64 -4.47 6.07
N ALA A 72 -21.54 -3.74 5.44
CA ALA A 72 -21.71 -3.76 3.98
C ALA A 72 -20.47 -3.23 3.21
N ALA A 73 -19.81 -2.21 3.73
CA ALA A 73 -18.57 -1.67 3.15
C ALA A 73 -17.38 -2.66 3.20
N TRP A 74 -17.44 -3.66 4.07
CA TRP A 74 -16.42 -4.72 4.22
C TRP A 74 -16.62 -5.88 3.25
N ARG A 75 -17.73 -5.90 2.52
CA ARG A 75 -18.19 -6.98 1.64
C ARG A 75 -18.00 -6.66 0.16
N ALA A 76 -17.67 -5.42 -0.16
CA ALA A 76 -17.41 -5.05 -1.53
C ALA A 76 -16.06 -5.62 -1.99
N PRO A 77 -15.99 -6.28 -3.17
CA PRO A 77 -14.81 -6.92 -3.71
C PRO A 77 -13.80 -5.90 -4.30
N TRP A 78 -13.74 -4.68 -3.74
CA TRP A 78 -12.89 -3.62 -4.26
C TRP A 78 -11.40 -3.95 -4.24
N PRO A 79 -10.82 -4.56 -3.15
CA PRO A 79 -9.40 -4.91 -3.14
C PRO A 79 -9.06 -5.99 -4.16
N GLU A 80 -9.96 -6.97 -4.34
CA GLU A 80 -9.83 -8.04 -5.30
C GLU A 80 -9.83 -7.48 -6.74
N LEU A 81 -10.83 -6.67 -7.06
CA LEU A 81 -10.95 -6.05 -8.38
C LEU A 81 -9.80 -5.09 -8.66
N LEU A 82 -9.45 -4.24 -7.68
CA LEU A 82 -8.37 -3.29 -7.83
C LEU A 82 -7.03 -4.01 -8.06
N LEU A 83 -6.75 -5.07 -7.29
CA LEU A 83 -5.51 -5.82 -7.46
C LEU A 83 -5.47 -6.58 -8.79
N ALA A 84 -6.60 -7.11 -9.26
CA ALA A 84 -6.68 -7.73 -10.58
C ALA A 84 -6.37 -6.73 -11.70
N VAL A 85 -6.93 -5.52 -11.62
CA VAL A 85 -6.66 -4.44 -12.57
C VAL A 85 -5.18 -4.02 -12.51
N LEU A 86 -4.62 -3.86 -11.31
CA LEU A 86 -3.21 -3.52 -11.13
C LEU A 86 -2.28 -4.60 -11.70
N PHE A 87 -2.60 -5.88 -11.50
CA PHE A 87 -1.80 -6.97 -12.05
C PHE A 87 -1.85 -7.00 -13.58
N MET A 88 -3.02 -6.77 -14.17
CA MET A 88 -3.13 -6.62 -15.62
C MET A 88 -2.32 -5.42 -16.13
N ALA A 89 -2.35 -4.30 -15.41
CA ALA A 89 -1.57 -3.11 -15.73
C ALA A 89 -0.05 -3.37 -15.63
N CYS A 90 0.40 -4.16 -14.64
CA CYS A 90 1.81 -4.58 -14.55
C CYS A 90 2.22 -5.44 -15.75
N VAL A 91 1.39 -6.38 -16.19
CA VAL A 91 1.67 -7.18 -17.40
C VAL A 91 1.68 -6.29 -18.63
N TRP A 92 0.76 -5.36 -18.74
CA TRP A 92 0.70 -4.41 -19.86
C TRP A 92 1.96 -3.55 -19.95
N ARG A 93 2.48 -3.08 -18.81
CA ARG A 93 3.63 -2.16 -18.74
C ARG A 93 4.96 -2.85 -18.90
N PHE A 94 5.15 -4.02 -18.27
CA PHE A 94 6.44 -4.71 -18.16
C PHE A 94 6.52 -6.01 -18.99
N GLY A 95 5.42 -6.39 -19.64
CA GLY A 95 5.35 -7.67 -20.35
C GLY A 95 5.26 -8.86 -19.40
N ALA A 96 5.34 -10.08 -19.96
CA ALA A 96 5.31 -11.33 -19.21
C ALA A 96 6.71 -11.73 -18.75
N GLY A 97 7.31 -10.96 -17.87
CA GLY A 97 8.67 -11.18 -17.37
C GLY A 97 8.75 -11.10 -15.83
N TRP A 98 9.95 -11.31 -15.31
CA TRP A 98 10.23 -11.23 -13.88
C TRP A 98 9.91 -9.83 -13.30
N LEU A 99 10.15 -8.76 -14.08
CA LEU A 99 9.82 -7.39 -13.69
C LEU A 99 8.33 -7.21 -13.45
N ALA A 100 7.45 -7.84 -14.26
CA ALA A 100 6.02 -7.80 -14.01
C ALA A 100 5.66 -8.47 -12.67
N VAL A 101 6.34 -9.57 -12.32
CA VAL A 101 6.15 -10.23 -11.02
C VAL A 101 6.59 -9.32 -9.88
N CYS A 102 7.76 -8.68 -9.99
CA CYS A 102 8.22 -7.69 -9.01
C CYS A 102 7.23 -6.52 -8.85
N ALA A 103 6.73 -5.98 -9.97
CA ALA A 103 5.73 -4.92 -9.97
C ALA A 103 4.40 -5.38 -9.34
N MET A 104 3.98 -6.63 -9.54
CA MET A 104 2.81 -7.20 -8.88
C MET A 104 3.00 -7.32 -7.37
N VAL A 105 4.19 -7.75 -6.90
CA VAL A 105 4.53 -7.82 -5.47
C VAL A 105 4.53 -6.41 -4.87
N TYR A 106 5.08 -5.42 -5.57
CA TYR A 106 5.04 -4.02 -5.18
C TYR A 106 3.60 -3.51 -5.01
N CYS A 107 2.75 -3.71 -6.02
CA CYS A 107 1.35 -3.28 -5.98
C CYS A 107 0.57 -3.99 -4.86
N LEU A 108 0.79 -5.28 -4.65
CA LEU A 108 0.18 -6.05 -3.56
C LEU A 108 0.58 -5.48 -2.18
N ALA A 109 1.88 -5.21 -1.98
CA ALA A 109 2.38 -4.66 -0.72
C ALA A 109 1.81 -3.27 -0.46
N LEU A 110 1.78 -2.39 -1.46
CA LEU A 110 1.18 -1.06 -1.35
C LEU A 110 -0.30 -1.11 -1.03
N LEU A 111 -1.06 -1.95 -1.74
CA LEU A 111 -2.49 -2.09 -1.49
C LEU A 111 -2.76 -2.61 -0.07
N LEU A 112 -1.99 -3.59 0.39
CA LEU A 112 -2.10 -4.11 1.75
C LEU A 112 -1.81 -3.02 2.79
N MET A 113 -0.71 -2.27 2.63
CA MET A 113 -0.34 -1.18 3.54
C MET A 113 -1.38 -0.06 3.54
N ALA A 114 -1.86 0.37 2.38
CA ALA A 114 -2.93 1.37 2.26
C ALA A 114 -4.22 0.91 2.96
N TRP A 115 -4.56 -0.36 2.81
CA TRP A 115 -5.78 -0.93 3.42
C TRP A 115 -5.66 -1.08 4.93
N VAL A 116 -4.48 -1.46 5.44
CA VAL A 116 -4.16 -1.53 6.88
C VAL A 116 -4.21 -0.13 7.49
N ASP A 117 -3.56 0.85 6.85
CA ASP A 117 -3.50 2.22 7.35
C ASP A 117 -4.87 2.90 7.36
N SER A 118 -5.68 2.73 6.32
CA SER A 118 -7.05 3.26 6.25
C SER A 118 -7.95 2.81 7.42
N ARG A 119 -7.59 1.71 8.08
CA ARG A 119 -8.38 1.12 9.16
C ARG A 119 -7.81 1.34 10.55
N SER A 120 -6.51 1.44 10.64
CA SER A 120 -5.80 1.43 11.92
C SER A 120 -4.94 2.65 12.15
N CYS A 121 -4.68 3.45 11.12
CA CYS A 121 -3.69 4.53 11.12
C CYS A 121 -2.33 4.05 11.65
N ILE A 122 -1.98 2.78 11.33
CA ILE A 122 -0.73 2.14 11.75
C ILE A 122 -0.14 1.44 10.53
N LEU A 123 1.09 1.79 10.19
CA LEU A 123 1.91 1.06 9.23
C LEU A 123 2.90 0.15 9.97
N PRO A 124 2.73 -1.18 9.90
CA PRO A 124 3.63 -2.10 10.59
C PRO A 124 4.96 -2.27 9.86
N ASP A 125 6.05 -2.28 10.62
CA ASP A 125 7.41 -2.45 10.10
C ASP A 125 7.61 -3.79 9.39
N ILE A 126 6.85 -4.79 9.76
CA ILE A 126 6.85 -6.12 9.11
C ILE A 126 6.43 -6.06 7.63
N LEU A 127 5.80 -4.99 7.17
CA LEU A 127 5.46 -4.76 5.78
C LEU A 127 6.40 -3.76 5.10
N THR A 128 6.71 -2.65 5.79
CA THR A 128 7.50 -1.56 5.20
C THR A 128 8.97 -1.94 5.00
N LEU A 129 9.59 -2.61 5.98
CA LEU A 129 11.00 -2.98 5.89
C LEU A 129 11.27 -4.05 4.81
N PRO A 130 10.52 -5.16 4.75
CA PRO A 130 10.70 -6.11 3.64
C PRO A 130 10.48 -5.48 2.28
N MET A 131 9.51 -4.55 2.15
CA MET A 131 9.28 -3.83 0.90
C MET A 131 10.49 -2.97 0.52
N LEU A 132 11.10 -2.25 1.48
CA LEU A 132 12.30 -1.44 1.24
C LEU A 132 13.44 -2.32 0.73
N TRP A 133 13.74 -3.43 1.45
CA TRP A 133 14.80 -4.35 1.03
C TRP A 133 14.52 -5.00 -0.32
N ALA A 134 13.28 -5.39 -0.58
CA ALA A 134 12.89 -5.92 -1.89
C ALA A 134 13.17 -4.91 -3.02
N GLY A 135 12.90 -3.62 -2.81
CA GLY A 135 13.20 -2.55 -3.77
C GLY A 135 14.69 -2.44 -4.08
N LEU A 136 15.54 -2.46 -3.04
CA LEU A 136 16.99 -2.46 -3.22
C LEU A 136 17.48 -3.71 -3.96
N LEU A 137 16.95 -4.89 -3.61
CA LEU A 137 17.33 -6.16 -4.25
C LEU A 137 16.91 -6.21 -5.72
N VAL A 138 15.72 -5.75 -6.06
CA VAL A 138 15.25 -5.66 -7.45
C VAL A 138 16.14 -4.73 -8.27
N ASN A 139 16.68 -3.68 -7.66
CA ASN A 139 17.52 -2.69 -8.31
C ASN A 139 19.03 -2.98 -8.23
N LEU A 140 19.45 -4.17 -7.75
CA LEU A 140 20.88 -4.55 -7.77
C LEU A 140 21.49 -4.46 -9.19
N ASP A 141 20.74 -4.94 -10.18
CA ASP A 141 21.13 -4.90 -11.59
C ASP A 141 20.52 -3.70 -12.34
N GLY A 142 19.99 -2.70 -11.61
CA GLY A 142 19.40 -1.51 -12.21
C GLY A 142 18.08 -1.75 -12.94
N ALA A 143 17.27 -2.71 -12.49
CA ALA A 143 16.08 -3.18 -13.20
C ALA A 143 14.98 -2.12 -13.39
N LEU A 144 14.75 -1.27 -12.40
CA LEU A 144 13.81 -0.13 -12.46
C LEU A 144 14.55 1.19 -12.39
N THR A 145 15.62 1.26 -11.58
CA THR A 145 16.47 2.44 -11.41
C THR A 145 17.88 1.99 -10.99
N PRO A 146 18.94 2.74 -11.34
CA PRO A 146 20.30 2.42 -10.88
C PRO A 146 20.38 2.31 -9.36
N LEU A 147 21.11 1.32 -8.84
CA LEU A 147 21.25 1.07 -7.41
C LEU A 147 21.62 2.32 -6.58
N PRO A 148 22.57 3.18 -7.02
CA PRO A 148 22.87 4.41 -6.28
C PRO A 148 21.64 5.33 -6.12
N GLN A 149 20.81 5.44 -7.16
CA GLN A 149 19.58 6.23 -7.09
C GLN A 149 18.52 5.58 -6.19
N ALA A 150 18.44 4.24 -6.18
CA ALA A 150 17.57 3.50 -5.27
C ALA A 150 17.96 3.73 -3.79
N VAL A 151 19.27 3.66 -3.49
CA VAL A 151 19.80 3.91 -2.15
C VAL A 151 19.57 5.36 -1.73
N LEU A 152 19.90 6.33 -2.60
CA LEU A 152 19.61 7.74 -2.33
C LEU A 152 18.12 7.98 -2.17
N GLY A 153 17.29 7.31 -2.98
CA GLY A 153 15.84 7.34 -2.86
C GLY A 153 15.34 6.89 -1.49
N ALA A 154 15.88 5.81 -0.96
CA ALA A 154 15.56 5.33 0.39
C ALA A 154 15.98 6.34 1.48
N VAL A 155 17.20 6.87 1.39
CA VAL A 155 17.75 7.82 2.37
C VAL A 155 16.97 9.14 2.33
N PHE A 156 16.79 9.74 1.15
CA PHE A 156 16.06 11.00 1.01
C PHE A 156 14.57 10.84 1.27
N GLY A 157 13.96 9.71 0.89
CA GLY A 157 12.56 9.42 1.16
C GLY A 157 12.24 9.39 2.65
N TYR A 158 13.12 8.78 3.46
CA TYR A 158 13.00 8.83 4.92
C TYR A 158 13.35 10.22 5.47
N GLY A 159 14.52 10.73 5.09
CA GLY A 159 15.10 11.95 5.66
C GLY A 159 14.25 13.20 5.42
N LEU A 160 13.70 13.36 4.23
CA LEU A 160 12.90 14.53 3.86
C LEU A 160 11.63 14.62 4.71
N LEU A 161 10.89 13.53 4.86
CA LEU A 161 9.70 13.52 5.71
C LEU A 161 10.04 13.62 7.19
N TRP A 162 11.17 13.04 7.62
CA TRP A 162 11.66 13.18 8.99
C TRP A 162 12.01 14.63 9.33
N VAL A 163 12.72 15.35 8.45
CA VAL A 163 13.03 16.77 8.63
C VAL A 163 11.75 17.59 8.65
N PHE A 164 10.86 17.37 7.67
CA PHE A 164 9.57 18.05 7.59
C PHE A 164 8.75 17.88 8.88
N TYR A 165 8.65 16.66 9.39
CA TYR A 165 7.96 16.35 10.65
C TYR A 165 8.54 17.13 11.83
N HIS A 166 9.88 17.16 11.99
CA HIS A 166 10.50 17.85 13.12
C HIS A 166 10.35 19.38 13.02
N VAL A 167 10.48 19.94 11.83
CA VAL A 167 10.24 21.37 11.58
C VAL A 167 8.78 21.71 11.89
N PHE A 168 7.83 20.94 11.35
CA PHE A 168 6.41 21.16 11.60
C PHE A 168 6.06 21.06 13.08
N LYS A 169 6.56 20.02 13.77
CA LYS A 169 6.35 19.84 15.20
C LYS A 169 6.91 20.99 16.05
N ARG A 170 8.08 21.53 15.66
CA ARG A 170 8.65 22.71 16.35
C ARG A 170 7.84 23.98 16.11
N CYS A 171 7.31 24.18 14.90
CA CYS A 171 6.55 25.38 14.56
C CYS A 171 5.12 25.35 15.11
N THR A 172 4.46 24.19 15.13
CA THR A 172 3.02 24.09 15.47
C THR A 172 2.74 23.42 16.82
N GLY A 173 3.73 22.74 17.42
CA GLY A 173 3.56 21.94 18.63
C GLY A 173 2.75 20.66 18.42
N ARG A 174 2.33 20.35 17.19
CA ARG A 174 1.46 19.21 16.85
C ARG A 174 2.22 18.14 16.07
N GLU A 175 1.83 16.89 16.25
CA GLU A 175 2.32 15.78 15.44
C GLU A 175 1.49 15.71 14.16
N GLY A 176 2.09 16.05 13.02
CA GLY A 176 1.37 16.16 11.74
C GLY A 176 1.30 14.85 10.95
N MET A 177 2.18 13.85 11.25
CA MET A 177 2.33 12.64 10.43
C MET A 177 2.89 11.49 11.25
N GLY A 178 2.58 10.24 10.86
CA GLY A 178 3.10 9.03 11.51
C GLY A 178 4.50 8.64 11.02
N TYR A 179 5.31 8.04 11.89
CA TYR A 179 6.64 7.51 11.52
C TYR A 179 6.58 6.40 10.45
N GLY A 180 5.42 5.75 10.29
CA GLY A 180 5.21 4.74 9.28
C GLY A 180 5.32 5.28 7.85
N ASP A 181 4.82 6.50 7.63
CA ASP A 181 4.84 7.15 6.32
C ASP A 181 6.27 7.44 5.83
N PHE A 182 7.21 7.72 6.77
CA PHE A 182 8.62 7.92 6.42
C PHE A 182 9.25 6.63 5.88
N LYS A 183 8.94 5.49 6.53
CA LYS A 183 9.42 4.17 6.12
C LYS A 183 8.80 3.74 4.79
N LEU A 184 7.52 4.04 4.58
CA LEU A 184 6.87 3.78 3.31
C LEU A 184 7.48 4.61 2.19
N THR A 185 7.73 5.91 2.42
CA THR A 185 8.37 6.79 1.43
C THR A 185 9.80 6.34 1.12
N ALA A 186 10.54 5.89 2.15
CA ALA A 186 11.85 5.28 1.93
C ALA A 186 11.76 4.01 1.05
N ALA A 187 10.76 3.16 1.30
CA ALA A 187 10.53 1.97 0.47
C ALA A 187 10.17 2.36 -0.97
N LEU A 188 9.31 3.36 -1.17
CA LEU A 188 9.00 3.88 -2.51
C LEU A 188 10.24 4.40 -3.23
N GLY A 189 11.11 5.14 -2.52
CA GLY A 189 12.39 5.61 -3.05
C GLY A 189 13.36 4.49 -3.40
N ALA A 190 13.38 3.41 -2.61
CA ALA A 190 14.18 2.22 -2.90
C ALA A 190 13.76 1.50 -4.19
N TRP A 191 12.47 1.53 -4.55
CA TRP A 191 11.95 0.94 -5.78
C TRP A 191 12.12 1.85 -6.99
N LEU A 192 11.83 3.14 -6.85
CA LEU A 192 11.63 4.07 -7.96
C LEU A 192 12.78 5.08 -8.14
N GLY A 193 13.70 5.13 -7.17
CA GLY A 193 14.81 6.08 -7.17
C GLY A 193 14.45 7.46 -6.62
N VAL A 194 15.50 8.28 -6.41
CA VAL A 194 15.38 9.60 -5.79
C VAL A 194 14.65 10.61 -6.67
N GLY A 195 14.81 10.55 -7.99
CA GLY A 195 14.21 11.49 -8.94
C GLY A 195 12.69 11.50 -8.94
N VAL A 196 12.07 10.38 -8.56
CA VAL A 196 10.60 10.23 -8.55
C VAL A 196 9.97 10.69 -7.24
N LEU A 197 10.76 10.88 -6.18
CA LEU A 197 10.21 11.21 -4.85
C LEU A 197 9.46 12.55 -4.80
N ALA A 198 9.99 13.59 -5.42
CA ALA A 198 9.37 14.92 -5.38
C ALA A 198 7.97 14.93 -6.03
N PRO A 199 7.78 14.49 -7.28
CA PRO A 199 6.45 14.43 -7.89
C PRO A 199 5.52 13.44 -7.20
N LEU A 200 6.05 12.33 -6.68
CA LEU A 200 5.28 11.34 -5.93
C LEU A 200 4.69 11.95 -4.65
N LEU A 201 5.53 12.63 -3.86
CA LEU A 201 5.09 13.28 -2.62
C LEU A 201 4.11 14.42 -2.90
N LEU A 202 4.35 15.20 -3.96
CA LEU A 202 3.42 16.26 -4.38
C LEU A 202 2.05 15.67 -4.74
N LEU A 203 2.02 14.61 -5.54
CA LEU A 203 0.78 13.93 -5.93
C LEU A 203 0.04 13.37 -4.71
N ALA A 204 0.76 12.71 -3.79
CA ALA A 204 0.20 12.18 -2.56
C ALA A 204 -0.37 13.29 -1.66
N ALA A 205 0.36 14.41 -1.52
CA ALA A 205 -0.08 15.56 -0.72
C ALA A 205 -1.33 16.22 -1.32
N LEU A 206 -1.35 16.47 -2.63
CA LEU A 206 -2.52 17.03 -3.32
C LEU A 206 -3.75 16.13 -3.17
N ALA A 207 -3.59 14.83 -3.39
CA ALA A 207 -4.68 13.87 -3.21
C ALA A 207 -5.19 13.85 -1.77
N GLY A 208 -4.28 13.90 -0.79
CA GLY A 208 -4.63 13.99 0.63
C GLY A 208 -5.40 15.27 0.98
N VAL A 209 -4.96 16.43 0.46
CA VAL A 209 -5.65 17.72 0.66
C VAL A 209 -7.04 17.69 0.04
N VAL A 210 -7.17 17.22 -1.21
CA VAL A 210 -8.47 17.11 -1.89
C VAL A 210 -9.42 16.20 -1.10
N ALA A 211 -8.95 15.05 -0.66
CA ALA A 211 -9.75 14.12 0.14
C ALA A 211 -10.15 14.72 1.50
N GLY A 212 -9.23 15.42 2.17
CA GLY A 212 -9.49 16.10 3.45
C GLY A 212 -10.52 17.22 3.32
N VAL A 213 -10.39 18.07 2.30
CA VAL A 213 -11.36 19.12 2.00
C VAL A 213 -12.73 18.53 1.67
N ALA A 214 -12.77 17.51 0.81
CA ALA A 214 -14.01 16.83 0.45
C ALA A 214 -14.70 16.18 1.66
N ALA A 215 -13.94 15.60 2.59
CA ALA A 215 -14.48 15.04 3.84
C ALA A 215 -15.09 16.12 4.74
N ARG A 216 -14.42 17.27 4.88
CA ARG A 216 -14.93 18.42 5.66
C ARG A 216 -16.20 19.02 5.07
N LEU A 217 -16.24 19.22 3.75
CA LEU A 217 -17.41 19.74 3.04
C LEU A 217 -18.65 18.82 3.18
N ARG A 218 -18.42 17.51 3.38
CA ARG A 218 -19.49 16.53 3.63
C ARG A 218 -19.89 16.42 5.12
N GLY A 219 -19.39 17.30 5.98
CA GLY A 219 -19.69 17.27 7.42
C GLY A 219 -19.05 16.09 8.15
N GLY A 220 -17.99 15.51 7.60
CA GLY A 220 -17.26 14.41 8.23
C GLY A 220 -16.61 14.84 9.54
N PRO A 221 -16.48 13.92 10.52
CA PRO A 221 -15.82 14.21 11.79
C PRO A 221 -14.33 14.55 11.57
N ASP A 222 -13.81 15.46 12.39
CA ASP A 222 -12.39 15.85 12.38
C ASP A 222 -11.53 14.69 12.94
N ARG A 223 -11.22 13.72 12.10
CA ARG A 223 -10.41 12.54 12.43
C ARG A 223 -9.06 12.60 11.72
N PRO A 224 -7.99 12.07 12.33
CA PRO A 224 -6.72 11.89 11.64
C PRO A 224 -6.94 11.12 10.34
N GLN A 225 -6.47 11.70 9.23
CA GLN A 225 -6.61 11.07 7.92
C GLN A 225 -5.39 10.18 7.65
N PRO A 226 -5.57 8.89 7.28
CA PRO A 226 -4.45 8.03 6.90
C PRO A 226 -3.78 8.58 5.65
N PHE A 227 -2.45 8.69 5.64
CA PHE A 227 -1.69 9.26 4.52
C PHE A 227 -1.13 8.18 3.58
N ALA A 228 -0.87 6.97 4.09
CA ALA A 228 -0.34 5.88 3.29
C ALA A 228 -1.18 5.49 2.06
N PRO A 229 -2.54 5.58 2.05
CA PRO A 229 -3.30 5.33 0.83
C PRO A 229 -2.96 6.28 -0.32
N PHE A 230 -2.67 7.54 -0.02
CA PHE A 230 -2.28 8.54 -1.03
C PHE A 230 -0.86 8.30 -1.52
N LEU A 231 0.07 7.94 -0.61
CA LEU A 231 1.41 7.51 -0.98
C LEU A 231 1.40 6.25 -1.85
N ALA A 232 0.57 5.27 -1.50
CA ALA A 232 0.43 4.04 -2.27
C ALA A 232 -0.12 4.32 -3.67
N MET A 233 -1.15 5.16 -3.79
CA MET A 233 -1.70 5.58 -5.08
C MET A 233 -0.63 6.28 -5.92
N ALA A 234 0.09 7.25 -5.34
CA ALA A 234 1.15 7.97 -6.03
C ALA A 234 2.29 7.03 -6.46
N GLY A 235 2.66 6.07 -5.59
CA GLY A 235 3.66 5.05 -5.89
C GLY A 235 3.26 4.13 -7.04
N VAL A 236 2.00 3.70 -7.11
CA VAL A 236 1.48 2.91 -8.24
C VAL A 236 1.50 3.72 -9.54
N VAL A 237 1.06 4.98 -9.49
CA VAL A 237 1.10 5.87 -10.67
C VAL A 237 2.53 6.05 -11.15
N ALA A 238 3.47 6.30 -10.24
CA ALA A 238 4.87 6.49 -10.57
C ALA A 238 5.55 5.24 -11.14
N LEU A 239 5.13 4.04 -10.70
CA LEU A 239 5.62 2.77 -11.27
C LEU A 239 5.11 2.53 -12.68
N LEU A 240 3.81 2.74 -12.91
CA LEU A 240 3.16 2.45 -14.19
C LEU A 240 3.39 3.56 -15.22
N TRP A 241 3.53 4.78 -14.75
CA TRP A 241 3.72 5.99 -15.56
C TRP A 241 4.91 6.80 -15.00
N PRO A 242 6.16 6.32 -15.18
CA PRO A 242 7.33 7.06 -14.70
C PRO A 242 7.33 8.44 -15.39
N PRO A 243 7.46 9.51 -14.62
CA PRO A 243 7.64 10.83 -15.22
C PRO A 243 8.93 10.81 -16.03
N ASN A 244 8.83 11.12 -17.32
CA ASN A 244 9.98 11.24 -18.23
C ASN A 244 10.73 12.53 -17.88
N TRP A 245 11.61 12.47 -16.90
CA TRP A 245 12.48 13.59 -16.50
C TRP A 245 13.80 13.61 -17.26
N ASP A 246 14.02 12.68 -18.21
CA ASP A 246 15.24 12.55 -19.01
C ASP A 246 15.56 13.79 -19.87
N GLY A 247 14.71 14.83 -19.85
CA GLY A 247 14.91 16.09 -20.54
C GLY A 247 15.12 17.31 -19.63
N LEU A 248 15.21 17.16 -18.31
CA LEU A 248 15.31 18.29 -17.36
C LEU A 248 16.64 18.34 -16.58
N PHE A 249 17.54 17.32 -16.74
CA PHE A 249 18.88 17.29 -16.15
C PHE A 249 19.92 16.80 -17.15
#